data_9cd58c36ab40346352acc1ef22b584e8
#
_entry.id   9cd58c36ab40346352acc1ef22b584e8
#
_cell.length_a   1.000
_cell.length_b   1.000
_cell.length_c   1.000
_cell.angle_alpha   90.00
_cell.angle_beta   90.00
_cell.angle_gamma   90.00
#
_symmetry.space_group_name_H-M   'P 1'
#
loop_
_entity.id
_entity.type
_entity.pdbx_description
1 polymer ?
#
loop_
_entity_poly.entity_id
_entity_poly.type
_entity_poly.pdbx_seq_one_letter_code
_entity_poly.pdbx_strand_id
1 'polypeptide(L)'
;MRKAIDNSLASAHPTPPPPLVLVANDQEWSARTLESVLGQAGFAVVRAYTGRQAVDVARRTQPDAVILDVGMPDISGIEVVQLLRSEVGLSQSTPIVMTTAGPASRALRLEALRAGAWELLGEPIDSEALLLKMGAYVQSKREIDHVRASAVIDPATGLYNVRGLARRAKEIGADAARRHSALACVVVSPAGDVPESALSNPEDVSRIVSYLGEVCRESTRTSDAVGHLGHLEFAIIAPASDMAGALRIVERLQESIDARPLMFAGEFRQLRVRAGYSAVSDFADSTVDAVELMLRAATALRHARPAEGKELTVAAFDDVGVRTVK
;
A
#
# COMPACT_ATOMS: atom_id res chain seq x y z
N MET A 1 15.28 -14.00 56.53
CA MET A 1 14.95 -14.86 55.36
C MET A 1 14.04 -14.10 54.43
N ARG A 2 14.58 -13.36 53.43
CA ARG A 2 13.82 -12.70 52.36
C ARG A 2 13.89 -13.61 51.14
N LYS A 3 12.74 -14.12 50.69
CA LYS A 3 12.59 -14.87 49.46
C LYS A 3 12.87 -13.93 48.27
N ALA A 4 13.87 -14.26 47.46
CA ALA A 4 14.10 -13.70 46.16
C ALA A 4 12.94 -14.14 45.28
N ILE A 5 12.15 -13.18 44.75
CA ILE A 5 11.16 -13.40 43.72
C ILE A 5 11.94 -13.41 42.42
N ASP A 6 12.00 -14.59 41.84
CA ASP A 6 12.57 -14.87 40.51
C ASP A 6 11.74 -14.15 39.44
N ASN A 7 12.30 -13.10 38.86
CA ASN A 7 11.67 -12.23 37.88
C ASN A 7 12.05 -12.69 36.46
N SER A 8 11.82 -13.99 36.17
CA SER A 8 12.01 -14.55 34.80
C SER A 8 10.72 -14.59 34.00
N LEU A 9 10.05 -13.44 33.87
CA LEU A 9 9.14 -13.21 32.73
C LEU A 9 9.98 -12.69 31.60
N ALA A 10 10.75 -13.58 30.96
CA ALA A 10 11.34 -13.35 29.67
C ALA A 10 10.19 -13.01 28.69
N SER A 11 10.22 -11.79 28.23
CA SER A 11 9.37 -11.30 27.12
C SER A 11 9.56 -12.24 25.91
N ALA A 12 8.69 -13.22 25.77
CA ALA A 12 8.59 -14.02 24.56
C ALA A 12 8.14 -13.08 23.44
N HIS A 13 9.10 -12.49 22.72
CA HIS A 13 8.79 -11.88 21.44
C HIS A 13 8.23 -13.00 20.56
N PRO A 14 7.03 -12.83 19.99
CA PRO A 14 6.48 -13.86 19.09
C PRO A 14 7.48 -14.08 17.96
N THR A 15 7.96 -15.31 17.84
CA THR A 15 8.82 -15.71 16.73
C THR A 15 8.09 -15.39 15.43
N PRO A 16 8.69 -14.65 14.48
CA PRO A 16 8.03 -14.34 13.23
C PRO A 16 7.63 -15.65 12.53
N PRO A 17 6.51 -15.66 11.82
CA PRO A 17 6.07 -16.85 11.10
C PRO A 17 7.14 -17.31 10.11
N PRO A 18 7.22 -18.62 9.83
CA PRO A 18 8.19 -19.15 8.87
C PRO A 18 7.98 -18.46 7.51
N PRO A 19 9.07 -18.16 6.77
CA PRO A 19 8.96 -17.56 5.45
C PRO A 19 8.18 -18.48 4.51
N LEU A 20 7.21 -17.91 3.77
CA LEU A 20 6.41 -18.64 2.81
C LEU A 20 7.04 -18.59 1.42
N VAL A 21 7.31 -19.76 0.84
CA VAL A 21 7.84 -19.91 -0.52
C VAL A 21 6.78 -20.55 -1.41
N LEU A 22 6.46 -19.91 -2.53
CA LEU A 22 5.68 -20.52 -3.60
C LEU A 22 6.64 -21.31 -4.51
N VAL A 23 6.40 -22.61 -4.67
CA VAL A 23 7.10 -23.49 -5.60
C VAL A 23 6.15 -23.82 -6.75
N ALA A 24 6.44 -23.32 -7.95
CA ALA A 24 5.68 -23.59 -9.17
C ALA A 24 6.50 -24.46 -10.12
N ASN A 25 6.06 -25.70 -10.28
CA ASN A 25 6.71 -26.68 -11.17
C ASN A 25 5.67 -27.71 -11.60
N ASP A 26 5.59 -28.03 -12.88
CA ASP A 26 4.63 -28.99 -13.44
C ASP A 26 4.94 -30.44 -13.06
N GLN A 27 6.19 -30.73 -12.70
CA GLN A 27 6.62 -32.02 -12.23
C GLN A 27 6.43 -32.17 -10.72
N GLU A 28 5.44 -32.97 -10.33
CA GLU A 28 5.11 -33.18 -8.92
C GLU A 28 6.31 -33.65 -8.08
N TRP A 29 7.16 -34.50 -8.64
CA TRP A 29 8.35 -34.98 -7.94
C TRP A 29 9.35 -33.86 -7.63
N SER A 30 9.64 -32.99 -8.61
CA SER A 30 10.53 -31.84 -8.45
C SER A 30 9.96 -30.85 -7.40
N ALA A 31 8.66 -30.55 -7.48
CA ALA A 31 7.98 -29.69 -6.52
C ALA A 31 8.06 -30.27 -5.08
N ARG A 32 7.85 -31.57 -4.90
CA ARG A 32 7.95 -32.24 -3.59
C ARG A 32 9.39 -32.27 -3.06
N THR A 33 10.37 -32.45 -3.93
CA THR A 33 11.78 -32.42 -3.54
C THR A 33 12.17 -31.05 -3.03
N LEU A 34 11.81 -29.99 -3.76
CA LEU A 34 12.03 -28.60 -3.31
C LEU A 34 11.28 -28.29 -2.01
N GLU A 35 10.02 -28.72 -1.86
CA GLU A 35 9.27 -28.60 -0.62
C GLU A 35 9.98 -29.26 0.57
N SER A 36 10.48 -30.49 0.37
CA SER A 36 11.20 -31.21 1.44
C SER A 36 12.50 -30.49 1.85
N VAL A 37 13.27 -30.04 0.87
CA VAL A 37 14.54 -29.32 1.10
C VAL A 37 14.30 -27.99 1.83
N LEU A 38 13.33 -27.20 1.35
CA LEU A 38 12.97 -25.92 1.95
C LEU A 38 12.35 -26.09 3.34
N GLY A 39 11.46 -27.08 3.51
CA GLY A 39 10.81 -27.38 4.79
C GLY A 39 11.82 -27.73 5.89
N GLN A 40 12.84 -28.52 5.58
CA GLN A 40 13.93 -28.81 6.53
C GLN A 40 14.72 -27.59 6.94
N ALA A 41 14.79 -26.58 6.09
CA ALA A 41 15.44 -25.30 6.37
C ALA A 41 14.52 -24.27 7.03
N GLY A 42 13.29 -24.65 7.40
CA GLY A 42 12.36 -23.80 8.16
C GLY A 42 11.48 -22.88 7.28
N PHE A 43 11.39 -23.13 5.98
CA PHE A 43 10.43 -22.44 5.10
C PHE A 43 9.08 -23.16 5.09
N ALA A 44 8.00 -22.38 5.09
CA ALA A 44 6.68 -22.89 4.70
C ALA A 44 6.59 -22.89 3.17
N VAL A 45 6.00 -23.93 2.58
CA VAL A 45 5.91 -24.07 1.13
C VAL A 45 4.48 -24.22 0.68
N VAL A 46 4.09 -23.49 -0.36
CA VAL A 46 2.86 -23.69 -1.12
C VAL A 46 3.24 -24.05 -2.56
N ARG A 47 2.47 -24.95 -3.18
CA ARG A 47 2.78 -25.47 -4.51
C ARG A 47 1.77 -25.02 -5.55
N ALA A 48 2.25 -24.86 -6.79
CA ALA A 48 1.45 -24.67 -7.99
C ALA A 48 2.01 -25.57 -9.11
N TYR A 49 1.14 -26.08 -9.96
CA TYR A 49 1.51 -27.00 -11.02
C TYR A 49 1.27 -26.44 -12.41
N THR A 50 0.71 -25.23 -12.49
CA THR A 50 0.52 -24.47 -13.73
C THR A 50 0.86 -23.01 -13.50
N GLY A 51 1.21 -22.29 -14.57
CA GLY A 51 1.56 -20.87 -14.47
C GLY A 51 0.41 -20.01 -13.96
N ARG A 52 -0.81 -20.23 -14.43
CA ARG A 52 -2.01 -19.51 -13.94
C ARG A 52 -2.28 -19.80 -12.47
N GLN A 53 -2.13 -21.07 -12.06
CA GLN A 53 -2.25 -21.42 -10.64
C GLN A 53 -1.19 -20.69 -9.79
N ALA A 54 0.05 -20.57 -10.30
CA ALA A 54 1.11 -19.84 -9.60
C ALA A 54 0.76 -18.36 -9.40
N VAL A 55 0.21 -17.68 -10.41
CA VAL A 55 -0.26 -16.29 -10.31
C VAL A 55 -1.39 -16.17 -9.28
N ASP A 56 -2.39 -17.05 -9.32
CA ASP A 56 -3.52 -17.04 -8.38
C ASP A 56 -3.11 -17.32 -6.94
N VAL A 57 -2.19 -18.27 -6.74
CA VAL A 57 -1.64 -18.59 -5.41
C VAL A 57 -0.82 -17.43 -4.89
N ALA A 58 0.07 -16.85 -5.70
CA ALA A 58 0.88 -15.70 -5.31
C ALA A 58 0.02 -14.51 -4.87
N ARG A 59 -1.06 -14.22 -5.63
CA ARG A 59 -1.99 -13.13 -5.30
C ARG A 59 -2.67 -13.34 -3.93
N ARG A 60 -3.08 -14.58 -3.63
CA ARG A 60 -3.79 -14.89 -2.38
C ARG A 60 -2.89 -15.02 -1.17
N THR A 61 -1.69 -15.56 -1.35
CA THR A 61 -0.82 -15.93 -0.23
C THR A 61 0.29 -14.92 0.03
N GLN A 62 0.59 -14.03 -0.92
CA GLN A 62 1.66 -13.02 -0.81
C GLN A 62 2.99 -13.63 -0.32
N PRO A 63 3.59 -14.58 -1.05
CA PRO A 63 4.74 -15.34 -0.58
C PRO A 63 5.97 -14.44 -0.35
N ASP A 64 6.84 -14.89 0.55
CA ASP A 64 8.14 -14.24 0.81
C ASP A 64 9.15 -14.47 -0.33
N ALA A 65 8.99 -15.55 -1.11
CA ALA A 65 9.78 -15.84 -2.30
C ALA A 65 9.02 -16.75 -3.25
N VAL A 66 9.44 -16.79 -4.51
CA VAL A 66 8.89 -17.69 -5.54
C VAL A 66 10.03 -18.47 -6.16
N ILE A 67 9.86 -19.80 -6.28
CA ILE A 67 10.68 -20.67 -7.15
C ILE A 67 9.75 -21.12 -8.27
N LEU A 68 10.14 -20.88 -9.52
CA LEU A 68 9.29 -21.05 -10.69
C LEU A 68 10.04 -21.75 -11.82
N ASP A 69 9.49 -22.85 -12.30
CA ASP A 69 10.04 -23.51 -13.50
C ASP A 69 9.75 -22.71 -14.77
N VAL A 70 10.70 -22.72 -15.71
CA VAL A 70 10.54 -22.11 -17.04
C VAL A 70 9.51 -22.86 -17.87
N GLY A 71 9.51 -24.19 -17.77
CA GLY A 71 8.74 -25.10 -18.60
C GLY A 71 7.33 -25.40 -18.08
N MET A 72 6.52 -24.38 -17.79
CA MET A 72 5.14 -24.59 -17.32
C MET A 72 4.18 -24.95 -18.47
N PRO A 73 3.11 -25.76 -18.22
CA PRO A 73 2.32 -26.37 -19.31
C PRO A 73 1.31 -25.45 -19.98
N ASP A 74 0.88 -24.36 -19.33
CA ASP A 74 -0.20 -23.48 -19.80
C ASP A 74 0.31 -22.12 -20.30
N ILE A 75 1.14 -21.44 -19.51
CA ILE A 75 1.85 -20.21 -19.86
C ILE A 75 3.30 -20.36 -19.42
N SER A 76 4.24 -19.81 -20.18
CA SER A 76 5.65 -19.95 -19.86
C SER A 76 6.02 -19.35 -18.51
N GLY A 77 7.02 -19.91 -17.81
CA GLY A 77 7.50 -19.31 -16.56
C GLY A 77 7.97 -17.86 -16.73
N ILE A 78 8.46 -17.47 -17.91
CA ILE A 78 8.82 -16.08 -18.22
C ILE A 78 7.58 -15.18 -18.18
N GLU A 79 6.46 -15.59 -18.81
CA GLU A 79 5.20 -14.86 -18.75
C GLU A 79 4.64 -14.80 -17.34
N VAL A 80 4.76 -15.87 -16.55
CA VAL A 80 4.38 -15.88 -15.14
C VAL A 80 5.17 -14.81 -14.36
N VAL A 81 6.49 -14.71 -14.56
CA VAL A 81 7.30 -13.65 -13.92
C VAL A 81 6.78 -12.26 -14.28
N GLN A 82 6.49 -12.01 -15.56
CA GLN A 82 5.95 -10.73 -16.01
C GLN A 82 4.61 -10.41 -15.37
N LEU A 83 3.69 -11.37 -15.30
CA LEU A 83 2.40 -11.23 -14.64
C LEU A 83 2.56 -10.95 -13.13
N LEU A 84 3.43 -11.69 -12.44
CA LEU A 84 3.71 -11.47 -11.02
C LEU A 84 4.30 -10.07 -10.75
N ARG A 85 5.09 -9.53 -11.67
CA ARG A 85 5.68 -8.19 -11.56
C ARG A 85 4.70 -7.06 -11.91
N SER A 86 3.79 -7.28 -12.86
CA SER A 86 2.78 -6.30 -13.27
C SER A 86 1.50 -6.35 -12.44
N GLU A 87 1.17 -7.49 -11.86
CA GLU A 87 -0.05 -7.68 -11.09
C GLU A 87 -0.01 -6.94 -9.76
N VAL A 88 -1.12 -6.34 -9.45
CA VAL A 88 -1.31 -5.64 -8.17
C VAL A 88 -1.33 -6.65 -7.03
N GLY A 89 -0.38 -6.52 -6.12
CA GLY A 89 -0.38 -7.30 -4.88
C GLY A 89 0.93 -8.00 -4.54
N LEU A 90 1.76 -8.39 -5.52
CA LEU A 90 3.07 -8.95 -5.21
C LEU A 90 4.11 -7.84 -5.03
N SER A 91 4.79 -7.83 -3.87
CA SER A 91 5.85 -6.83 -3.61
C SER A 91 6.96 -6.91 -4.66
N GLN A 92 7.42 -5.76 -5.15
CA GLN A 92 8.57 -5.68 -6.05
C GLN A 92 9.87 -6.22 -5.41
N SER A 93 9.92 -6.25 -4.08
CA SER A 93 11.03 -6.84 -3.31
C SER A 93 10.96 -8.36 -3.20
N THR A 94 9.86 -9.02 -3.62
CA THR A 94 9.74 -10.48 -3.55
C THR A 94 10.69 -11.14 -4.55
N PRO A 95 11.67 -11.95 -4.09
CA PRO A 95 12.59 -12.65 -4.98
C PRO A 95 11.85 -13.73 -5.78
N ILE A 96 12.11 -13.75 -7.08
CA ILE A 96 11.66 -14.82 -7.99
C ILE A 96 12.90 -15.51 -8.53
N VAL A 97 13.09 -16.77 -8.17
CA VAL A 97 14.15 -17.64 -8.68
C VAL A 97 13.52 -18.57 -9.69
N MET A 98 14.06 -18.58 -10.90
CA MET A 98 13.59 -19.50 -11.92
C MET A 98 14.46 -20.76 -11.97
N THR A 99 13.86 -21.89 -12.38
CA THR A 99 14.55 -23.16 -12.62
C THR A 99 14.33 -23.61 -14.06
N THR A 100 15.28 -24.36 -14.62
CA THR A 100 15.15 -24.94 -15.96
C THR A 100 15.81 -26.31 -16.01
N ALA A 101 15.20 -27.23 -16.76
CA ALA A 101 15.81 -28.52 -17.03
C ALA A 101 17.16 -28.37 -17.76
N GLY A 102 18.21 -28.95 -17.20
CA GLY A 102 19.55 -28.87 -17.73
C GLY A 102 20.26 -27.52 -17.56
N PRO A 103 21.40 -27.32 -18.24
CA PRO A 103 22.21 -26.12 -18.08
C PRO A 103 21.52 -24.85 -18.58
N ALA A 104 21.46 -23.83 -17.75
CA ALA A 104 20.86 -22.53 -18.09
C ALA A 104 21.70 -21.83 -19.19
N SER A 105 21.15 -21.67 -20.39
CA SER A 105 21.81 -20.90 -21.46
C SER A 105 21.93 -19.42 -21.09
N ARG A 106 22.94 -18.74 -21.65
CA ARG A 106 23.11 -17.30 -21.44
C ARG A 106 21.91 -16.50 -21.95
N ALA A 107 21.32 -16.92 -23.08
CA ALA A 107 20.14 -16.22 -23.65
C ALA A 107 18.95 -16.32 -22.71
N LEU A 108 18.57 -17.50 -22.24
CA LEU A 108 17.48 -17.75 -21.33
C LEU A 108 17.69 -17.02 -19.99
N ARG A 109 18.93 -17.00 -19.47
CA ARG A 109 19.25 -16.25 -18.24
C ARG A 109 18.99 -14.76 -18.40
N LEU A 110 19.40 -14.17 -19.50
CA LEU A 110 19.17 -12.75 -19.77
C LEU A 110 17.68 -12.45 -19.95
N GLU A 111 16.93 -13.34 -20.57
CA GLU A 111 15.49 -13.23 -20.74
C GLU A 111 14.77 -13.27 -19.38
N ALA A 112 15.09 -14.26 -18.53
CA ALA A 112 14.54 -14.37 -17.19
C ALA A 112 14.81 -13.11 -16.34
N LEU A 113 16.06 -12.61 -16.35
CA LEU A 113 16.42 -11.39 -15.61
C LEU A 113 15.69 -10.15 -16.14
N ARG A 114 15.52 -10.02 -17.47
CA ARG A 114 14.74 -8.91 -18.06
C ARG A 114 13.26 -8.99 -17.73
N ALA A 115 12.71 -10.19 -17.60
CA ALA A 115 11.34 -10.39 -17.14
C ALA A 115 11.14 -10.02 -15.67
N GLY A 116 12.22 -9.90 -14.87
CA GLY A 116 12.17 -9.53 -13.46
C GLY A 116 12.49 -10.68 -12.49
N ALA A 117 12.98 -11.83 -12.97
CA ALA A 117 13.55 -12.83 -12.09
C ALA A 117 14.86 -12.31 -11.47
N TRP A 118 15.16 -12.76 -10.26
CA TRP A 118 16.42 -12.45 -9.59
C TRP A 118 17.53 -13.38 -10.04
N GLU A 119 17.18 -14.61 -10.39
CA GLU A 119 18.13 -15.62 -10.82
C GLU A 119 17.45 -16.71 -11.68
N LEU A 120 18.26 -17.36 -12.54
CA LEU A 120 17.90 -18.59 -13.22
C LEU A 120 18.91 -19.69 -12.87
N LEU A 121 18.42 -20.79 -12.32
CA LEU A 121 19.18 -21.98 -11.93
C LEU A 121 18.93 -23.11 -12.93
N GLY A 122 20.00 -23.73 -13.43
CA GLY A 122 19.91 -24.96 -14.24
C GLY A 122 19.93 -26.19 -13.34
N GLU A 123 19.25 -27.25 -13.77
CA GLU A 123 19.34 -28.57 -13.12
C GLU A 123 20.60 -29.33 -13.51
N PRO A 124 21.19 -30.15 -12.59
CA PRO A 124 20.74 -30.40 -11.23
C PRO A 124 20.99 -29.22 -10.29
N ILE A 125 20.01 -28.91 -9.44
CA ILE A 125 20.10 -27.82 -8.47
C ILE A 125 20.93 -28.28 -7.28
N ASP A 126 21.96 -27.50 -6.93
CA ASP A 126 22.67 -27.64 -5.65
C ASP A 126 21.77 -27.13 -4.53
N SER A 127 21.27 -28.08 -3.72
CA SER A 127 20.32 -27.78 -2.64
C SER A 127 20.92 -26.88 -1.56
N GLU A 128 22.22 -27.03 -1.23
CA GLU A 128 22.88 -26.21 -0.21
C GLU A 128 23.01 -24.75 -0.72
N ALA A 129 23.48 -24.59 -1.97
CA ALA A 129 23.58 -23.28 -2.58
C ALA A 129 22.20 -22.60 -2.72
N LEU A 130 21.15 -23.37 -3.08
CA LEU A 130 19.77 -22.87 -3.14
C LEU A 130 19.31 -22.35 -1.78
N LEU A 131 19.49 -23.13 -0.70
CA LEU A 131 19.05 -22.75 0.64
C LEU A 131 19.75 -21.48 1.14
N LEU A 132 21.07 -21.38 0.92
CA LEU A 132 21.83 -20.18 1.29
C LEU A 132 21.32 -18.93 0.55
N LYS A 133 21.06 -19.05 -0.75
CA LYS A 133 20.50 -17.96 -1.56
C LYS A 133 19.08 -17.58 -1.11
N MET A 134 18.21 -18.57 -0.92
CA MET A 134 16.84 -18.33 -0.47
C MET A 134 16.82 -17.64 0.90
N GLY A 135 17.67 -18.04 1.83
CA GLY A 135 17.84 -17.38 3.12
C GLY A 135 18.22 -15.91 2.98
N ALA A 136 19.25 -15.61 2.19
CA ALA A 136 19.70 -14.24 1.92
C ALA A 136 18.63 -13.40 1.23
N TYR A 137 17.95 -13.94 0.23
CA TYR A 137 16.91 -13.24 -0.54
C TYR A 137 15.68 -12.91 0.34
N VAL A 138 15.20 -13.87 1.10
CA VAL A 138 14.07 -13.67 2.02
C VAL A 138 14.41 -12.69 3.12
N GLN A 139 15.63 -12.75 3.66
CA GLN A 139 16.09 -11.77 4.65
C GLN A 139 16.08 -10.36 4.04
N SER A 140 16.68 -10.19 2.86
CA SER A 140 16.70 -8.89 2.16
C SER A 140 15.29 -8.36 1.89
N LYS A 141 14.35 -9.22 1.44
CA LYS A 141 12.94 -8.84 1.29
C LYS A 141 12.33 -8.35 2.60
N ARG A 142 12.51 -9.12 3.68
CA ARG A 142 11.95 -8.76 5.00
C ARG A 142 12.53 -7.46 5.54
N GLU A 143 13.81 -7.19 5.33
CA GLU A 143 14.43 -5.92 5.68
C GLU A 143 13.85 -4.75 4.88
N ILE A 144 13.70 -4.92 3.55
CA ILE A 144 13.07 -3.91 2.69
C ILE A 144 11.62 -3.66 3.11
N ASP A 145 10.85 -4.72 3.37
CA ASP A 145 9.46 -4.60 3.80
C ASP A 145 9.36 -3.96 5.19
N HIS A 146 10.29 -4.27 6.11
CA HIS A 146 10.37 -3.63 7.42
C HIS A 146 10.68 -2.13 7.31
N VAL A 147 11.63 -1.74 6.46
CA VAL A 147 11.94 -0.33 6.20
C VAL A 147 10.72 0.37 5.60
N ARG A 148 10.06 -0.23 4.61
CA ARG A 148 8.83 0.30 4.01
C ARG A 148 7.70 0.42 5.04
N ALA A 149 7.50 -0.62 5.86
CA ALA A 149 6.49 -0.60 6.91
C ALA A 149 6.79 0.41 8.02
N SER A 150 8.06 0.70 8.28
CA SER A 150 8.48 1.71 9.26
C SER A 150 8.49 3.13 8.68
N ALA A 151 8.51 3.27 7.36
CA ALA A 151 8.43 4.57 6.71
C ALA A 151 7.14 5.30 7.11
N VAL A 152 7.23 6.59 7.33
CA VAL A 152 6.09 7.46 7.67
C VAL A 152 5.69 8.34 6.48
N ILE A 153 6.47 8.32 5.41
CA ILE A 153 6.28 9.10 4.19
C ILE A 153 5.96 8.17 3.02
N ASP A 154 4.99 8.57 2.23
CA ASP A 154 4.64 7.94 0.96
C ASP A 154 5.66 8.36 -0.12
N PRO A 155 6.35 7.41 -0.76
CA PRO A 155 7.41 7.73 -1.71
C PRO A 155 6.91 8.36 -3.03
N ALA A 156 5.65 8.14 -3.40
CA ALA A 156 5.07 8.67 -4.63
C ALA A 156 4.72 10.16 -4.51
N THR A 157 4.27 10.59 -3.32
CA THR A 157 3.77 11.96 -3.09
C THR A 157 4.68 12.80 -2.20
N GLY A 158 5.58 12.17 -1.43
CA GLY A 158 6.37 12.83 -0.39
C GLY A 158 5.54 13.34 0.79
N LEU A 159 4.26 12.94 0.90
CA LEU A 159 3.36 13.22 2.02
C LEU A 159 3.46 12.11 3.08
N TYR A 160 2.79 12.30 4.22
CA TYR A 160 2.64 11.20 5.16
C TYR A 160 1.89 10.03 4.51
N ASN A 161 2.35 8.81 4.74
CA ASN A 161 1.51 7.63 4.47
C ASN A 161 0.48 7.45 5.60
N VAL A 162 -0.39 6.45 5.51
CA VAL A 162 -1.43 6.19 6.51
C VAL A 162 -0.87 6.12 7.93
N ARG A 163 0.25 5.40 8.11
CA ARG A 163 0.89 5.24 9.43
C ARG A 163 1.50 6.54 9.95
N GLY A 164 2.20 7.25 9.08
CA GLY A 164 2.79 8.54 9.41
C GLY A 164 1.75 9.57 9.76
N LEU A 165 0.66 9.63 8.98
CA LEU A 165 -0.45 10.54 9.25
C LEU A 165 -1.18 10.20 10.55
N ALA A 166 -1.45 8.91 10.83
CA ALA A 166 -2.09 8.50 12.08
C ALA A 166 -1.22 8.84 13.31
N ARG A 167 0.10 8.67 13.22
CA ARG A 167 1.02 9.12 14.26
C ARG A 167 0.97 10.64 14.45
N ARG A 168 1.06 11.38 13.34
CA ARG A 168 1.02 12.85 13.37
C ARG A 168 -0.33 13.39 13.86
N ALA A 169 -1.43 12.74 13.50
CA ALA A 169 -2.77 13.07 14.01
C ALA A 169 -2.85 12.96 15.53
N LYS A 170 -2.29 11.90 16.13
CA LYS A 170 -2.23 11.75 17.60
C LYS A 170 -1.42 12.87 18.26
N GLU A 171 -0.29 13.27 17.68
CA GLU A 171 0.53 14.37 18.21
C GLU A 171 -0.24 15.70 18.14
N ILE A 172 -0.88 15.99 17.01
CA ILE A 172 -1.71 17.21 16.81
C ILE A 172 -2.92 17.18 17.74
N GLY A 173 -3.61 16.04 17.86
CA GLY A 173 -4.76 15.89 18.75
C GLY A 173 -4.40 16.09 20.22
N ALA A 174 -3.27 15.56 20.67
CA ALA A 174 -2.78 15.80 22.03
C ALA A 174 -2.45 17.28 22.29
N ASP A 175 -1.93 18.00 21.29
CA ASP A 175 -1.70 19.44 21.41
C ASP A 175 -3.02 20.23 21.40
N ALA A 176 -3.96 19.89 20.51
CA ALA A 176 -5.28 20.48 20.44
C ALA A 176 -6.05 20.31 21.76
N ALA A 177 -6.02 19.12 22.36
CA ALA A 177 -6.64 18.87 23.65
C ALA A 177 -6.04 19.74 24.77
N ARG A 178 -4.71 19.85 24.84
CA ARG A 178 -4.06 20.72 25.86
C ARG A 178 -4.42 22.19 25.72
N ARG A 179 -4.71 22.65 24.49
CA ARG A 179 -4.97 24.05 24.20
C ARG A 179 -6.46 24.39 24.14
N HIS A 180 -7.34 23.41 24.39
CA HIS A 180 -8.78 23.57 24.20
C HIS A 180 -9.11 24.17 22.83
N SER A 181 -8.50 23.60 21.78
CA SER A 181 -8.64 24.12 20.41
C SER A 181 -9.41 23.16 19.52
N ALA A 182 -9.99 23.71 18.46
CA ALA A 182 -10.66 22.94 17.44
C ALA A 182 -9.68 22.05 16.67
N LEU A 183 -10.19 20.91 16.17
CA LEU A 183 -9.48 20.02 15.29
C LEU A 183 -10.41 19.51 14.20
N ALA A 184 -9.97 19.59 12.94
CA ALA A 184 -10.70 19.05 11.81
C ALA A 184 -9.87 18.03 11.05
N CYS A 185 -10.55 17.07 10.46
CA CYS A 185 -10.00 16.19 9.43
C CYS A 185 -10.83 16.31 8.16
N VAL A 186 -10.16 16.46 7.01
CA VAL A 186 -10.76 16.46 5.68
C VAL A 186 -10.14 15.33 4.88
N VAL A 187 -10.96 14.49 4.24
CA VAL A 187 -10.53 13.46 3.31
C VAL A 187 -11.08 13.77 1.94
N VAL A 188 -10.22 13.76 0.93
CA VAL A 188 -10.58 14.10 -0.45
C VAL A 188 -10.22 12.97 -1.42
N SER A 189 -10.98 12.85 -2.49
CA SER A 189 -10.77 11.91 -3.57
C SER A 189 -11.29 12.52 -4.87
N PRO A 190 -10.76 12.15 -6.06
CA PRO A 190 -11.37 12.56 -7.33
C PRO A 190 -12.86 12.22 -7.38
N ALA A 191 -13.66 13.12 -7.91
CA ALA A 191 -15.04 12.85 -8.29
C ALA A 191 -15.07 12.21 -9.69
N GLY A 192 -16.21 11.61 -10.08
CA GLY A 192 -16.40 10.71 -11.22
C GLY A 192 -16.04 11.19 -12.64
N ASP A 193 -15.34 12.30 -12.79
CA ASP A 193 -14.89 12.83 -14.09
C ASP A 193 -13.56 12.23 -14.57
N VAL A 194 -12.93 11.32 -13.79
CA VAL A 194 -11.76 10.58 -14.22
C VAL A 194 -12.22 9.39 -15.07
N PRO A 195 -11.84 9.30 -16.35
CA PRO A 195 -12.21 8.18 -17.21
C PRO A 195 -11.76 6.84 -16.61
N GLU A 196 -12.59 5.80 -16.72
CA GLU A 196 -12.19 4.45 -16.27
C GLU A 196 -10.91 3.98 -16.96
N SER A 197 -10.68 4.38 -18.21
CA SER A 197 -9.45 4.11 -18.95
C SER A 197 -8.21 4.70 -18.27
N ALA A 198 -8.32 5.91 -17.69
CA ALA A 198 -7.22 6.53 -16.94
C ALA A 198 -7.00 5.87 -15.56
N LEU A 199 -8.08 5.38 -14.93
CA LEU A 199 -7.99 4.62 -13.68
C LEU A 199 -7.40 3.21 -13.89
N SER A 200 -7.48 2.70 -15.11
CA SER A 200 -6.90 1.41 -15.50
C SER A 200 -5.44 1.53 -15.96
N ASN A 201 -4.95 2.75 -16.23
CA ASN A 201 -3.58 3.00 -16.66
C ASN A 201 -2.71 3.42 -15.46
N PRO A 202 -1.67 2.64 -15.07
CA PRO A 202 -0.80 2.98 -13.94
C PRO A 202 -0.09 4.34 -14.06
N GLU A 203 0.26 4.78 -15.27
CA GLU A 203 0.90 6.07 -15.49
C GLU A 203 -0.05 7.25 -15.21
N ASP A 204 -1.29 7.14 -15.66
CA ASP A 204 -2.29 8.18 -15.44
C ASP A 204 -2.70 8.24 -13.95
N VAL A 205 -2.84 7.08 -13.30
CA VAL A 205 -3.04 7.01 -11.83
C VAL A 205 -1.90 7.69 -11.10
N SER A 206 -0.65 7.41 -11.48
CA SER A 206 0.54 8.04 -10.88
C SER A 206 0.54 9.57 -11.06
N ARG A 207 0.14 10.07 -12.23
CA ARG A 207 0.00 11.51 -12.50
C ARG A 207 -1.07 12.15 -11.62
N ILE A 208 -2.24 11.50 -11.49
CA ILE A 208 -3.33 11.99 -10.63
C ILE A 208 -2.86 12.05 -9.17
N VAL A 209 -2.20 10.99 -8.69
CA VAL A 209 -1.68 10.92 -7.32
C VAL A 209 -0.66 12.04 -7.05
N SER A 210 0.31 12.22 -7.95
CA SER A 210 1.32 13.28 -7.81
C SER A 210 0.68 14.68 -7.83
N TYR A 211 -0.22 14.92 -8.77
CA TYR A 211 -0.94 16.17 -8.91
C TYR A 211 -1.77 16.51 -7.65
N LEU A 212 -2.59 15.58 -7.18
CA LEU A 212 -3.39 15.79 -5.96
C LEU A 212 -2.52 15.97 -4.73
N GLY A 213 -1.40 15.25 -4.64
CA GLY A 213 -0.43 15.42 -3.57
C GLY A 213 0.16 16.84 -3.53
N GLU A 214 0.50 17.41 -4.69
CA GLU A 214 0.97 18.79 -4.80
C GLU A 214 -0.12 19.80 -4.42
N VAL A 215 -1.31 19.65 -4.98
CA VAL A 215 -2.46 20.50 -4.66
C VAL A 215 -2.76 20.49 -3.17
N CYS A 216 -2.83 19.31 -2.55
CA CYS A 216 -3.07 19.21 -1.11
C CYS A 216 -1.98 19.90 -0.29
N ARG A 217 -0.71 19.77 -0.69
CA ARG A 217 0.42 20.43 0.00
C ARG A 217 0.36 21.95 -0.11
N GLU A 218 0.08 22.48 -1.28
CA GLU A 218 0.05 23.94 -1.54
C GLU A 218 -1.20 24.61 -0.97
N SER A 219 -2.30 23.87 -0.90
CA SER A 219 -3.58 24.36 -0.37
C SER A 219 -3.67 24.26 1.16
N THR A 220 -2.66 23.75 1.86
CA THR A 220 -2.67 23.59 3.32
C THR A 220 -1.64 24.48 4.00
N ARG A 221 -1.80 24.68 5.31
CA ARG A 221 -0.86 25.46 6.12
C ARG A 221 0.29 24.58 6.58
N THR A 222 1.41 25.17 6.95
CA THR A 222 2.55 24.46 7.56
C THR A 222 2.17 23.72 8.86
N SER A 223 1.13 24.18 9.57
CA SER A 223 0.59 23.50 10.76
C SER A 223 -0.20 22.25 10.45
N ASP A 224 -0.74 22.15 9.24
CA ASP A 224 -1.58 21.05 8.82
C ASP A 224 -0.75 19.82 8.47
N ALA A 225 -1.26 18.65 8.75
CA ALA A 225 -0.62 17.40 8.32
C ALA A 225 -1.39 16.81 7.14
N VAL A 226 -0.67 16.54 6.06
CA VAL A 226 -1.25 15.99 4.82
C VAL A 226 -0.70 14.60 4.59
N GLY A 227 -1.58 13.65 4.25
CA GLY A 227 -1.19 12.28 3.98
C GLY A 227 -1.95 11.66 2.80
N HIS A 228 -1.28 10.71 2.15
CA HIS A 228 -1.85 9.84 1.14
C HIS A 228 -2.35 8.56 1.81
N LEU A 229 -3.66 8.31 1.75
CA LEU A 229 -4.29 7.16 2.40
C LEU A 229 -4.28 5.89 1.55
N GLY A 230 -3.86 5.99 0.31
CA GLY A 230 -3.85 4.93 -0.68
C GLY A 230 -4.87 5.17 -1.80
N HIS A 231 -4.71 4.44 -2.90
CA HIS A 231 -5.46 4.65 -4.13
C HIS A 231 -5.42 6.13 -4.53
N LEU A 232 -6.53 6.84 -4.49
CA LEU A 232 -6.65 8.25 -4.86
C LEU A 232 -7.19 9.09 -3.68
N GLU A 233 -7.01 8.64 -2.43
CA GLU A 233 -7.53 9.31 -1.24
C GLU A 233 -6.42 10.03 -0.48
N PHE A 234 -6.67 11.29 -0.14
CA PHE A 234 -5.77 12.14 0.64
C PHE A 234 -6.49 12.67 1.88
N ALA A 235 -5.78 12.77 2.99
CA ALA A 235 -6.31 13.31 4.22
C ALA A 235 -5.49 14.50 4.72
N ILE A 236 -6.19 15.46 5.31
CA ILE A 236 -5.63 16.67 5.89
C ILE A 236 -6.11 16.75 7.34
N ILE A 237 -5.18 16.80 8.29
CA ILE A 237 -5.44 17.06 9.70
C ILE A 237 -5.12 18.53 9.95
N ALA A 238 -6.14 19.30 10.31
CA ALA A 238 -6.04 20.74 10.44
C ALA A 238 -6.29 21.19 11.90
N PRO A 239 -5.22 21.54 12.66
CA PRO A 239 -5.36 22.11 13.99
C PRO A 239 -6.01 23.50 13.95
N ALA A 240 -6.63 23.88 15.03
CA ALA A 240 -7.35 25.17 15.19
C ALA A 240 -8.36 25.42 14.05
N SER A 241 -9.00 24.36 13.56
CA SER A 241 -9.99 24.39 12.49
C SER A 241 -11.25 23.66 12.95
N ASP A 242 -12.36 24.35 12.91
CA ASP A 242 -13.71 23.84 13.14
C ASP A 242 -14.36 23.39 11.82
N MET A 243 -15.66 23.16 11.84
CA MET A 243 -16.46 22.81 10.65
C MET A 243 -16.30 23.84 9.51
N ALA A 244 -16.36 25.13 9.85
CA ALA A 244 -16.19 26.20 8.85
C ALA A 244 -14.77 26.22 8.30
N GLY A 245 -13.77 25.92 9.15
CA GLY A 245 -12.37 25.74 8.75
C GLY A 245 -12.18 24.58 7.80
N ALA A 246 -12.85 23.45 8.05
CA ALA A 246 -12.81 22.28 7.16
C ALA A 246 -13.39 22.60 5.78
N LEU A 247 -14.52 23.28 5.71
CA LEU A 247 -15.12 23.70 4.43
C LEU A 247 -14.21 24.63 3.65
N ARG A 248 -13.59 25.62 4.30
CA ARG A 248 -12.61 26.52 3.64
C ARG A 248 -11.40 25.79 3.07
N ILE A 249 -10.98 24.67 3.68
CA ILE A 249 -9.91 23.83 3.13
C ILE A 249 -10.38 23.19 1.83
N VAL A 250 -11.59 22.64 1.80
CA VAL A 250 -12.14 22.00 0.60
C VAL A 250 -12.33 22.99 -0.54
N GLU A 251 -12.88 24.19 -0.25
CA GLU A 251 -13.04 25.28 -1.22
C GLU A 251 -11.71 25.68 -1.84
N ARG A 252 -10.69 25.92 -1.01
CA ARG A 252 -9.34 26.29 -1.48
C ARG A 252 -8.67 25.19 -2.30
N LEU A 253 -8.90 23.91 -1.96
CA LEU A 253 -8.45 22.77 -2.76
C LEU A 253 -9.11 22.80 -4.14
N GLN A 254 -10.42 22.99 -4.22
CA GLN A 254 -11.15 23.07 -5.49
C GLN A 254 -10.69 24.26 -6.34
N GLU A 255 -10.52 25.45 -5.74
CA GLU A 255 -9.96 26.63 -6.43
C GLU A 255 -8.57 26.36 -7.01
N SER A 256 -7.72 25.66 -6.25
CA SER A 256 -6.36 25.30 -6.72
C SER A 256 -6.40 24.29 -7.86
N ILE A 257 -7.36 23.37 -7.86
CA ILE A 257 -7.59 22.40 -8.94
C ILE A 257 -8.13 23.11 -10.18
N ASP A 258 -9.09 24.02 -10.01
CA ASP A 258 -9.70 24.77 -11.09
C ASP A 258 -8.69 25.66 -11.81
N ALA A 259 -7.70 26.19 -11.08
CA ALA A 259 -6.61 26.97 -11.64
C ALA A 259 -5.60 26.15 -12.45
N ARG A 260 -5.58 24.82 -12.31
CA ARG A 260 -4.57 23.94 -12.92
C ARG A 260 -5.19 22.68 -13.52
N PRO A 261 -5.81 22.76 -14.73
CA PRO A 261 -6.39 21.59 -15.38
C PRO A 261 -5.32 20.54 -15.66
N LEU A 262 -5.65 19.27 -15.43
CA LEU A 262 -4.78 18.13 -15.66
C LEU A 262 -4.96 17.60 -17.08
N MET A 263 -3.85 17.23 -17.72
CA MET A 263 -3.87 16.68 -19.08
C MET A 263 -3.96 15.15 -19.06
N PHE A 264 -5.02 14.61 -19.68
CA PHE A 264 -5.21 13.18 -19.93
C PHE A 264 -5.35 12.92 -21.44
N ALA A 265 -4.62 11.95 -21.93
CA ALA A 265 -4.68 11.52 -23.33
C ALA A 265 -4.61 12.68 -24.36
N GLY A 266 -3.86 13.75 -24.03
CA GLY A 266 -3.72 14.93 -24.90
C GLY A 266 -4.80 15.99 -24.74
N GLU A 267 -5.80 15.78 -23.89
CA GLU A 267 -6.84 16.77 -23.59
C GLU A 267 -6.71 17.32 -22.16
N PHE A 268 -6.88 18.64 -22.01
CA PHE A 268 -6.99 19.27 -20.71
C PHE A 268 -8.37 18.99 -20.12
N ARG A 269 -8.37 18.38 -18.94
CA ARG A 269 -9.61 18.11 -18.19
C ARG A 269 -9.50 18.73 -16.80
N GLN A 270 -10.61 19.29 -16.37
CA GLN A 270 -10.75 19.82 -15.03
C GLN A 270 -11.09 18.67 -14.09
N LEU A 271 -10.16 18.36 -13.18
CA LEU A 271 -10.43 17.37 -12.15
C LEU A 271 -11.38 17.98 -11.12
N ARG A 272 -12.35 17.21 -10.67
CA ARG A 272 -13.19 17.55 -9.55
C ARG A 272 -12.88 16.65 -8.37
N VAL A 273 -13.09 17.17 -7.17
CA VAL A 273 -12.94 16.37 -5.95
C VAL A 273 -14.27 16.29 -5.19
N ARG A 274 -14.46 15.15 -4.56
CA ARG A 274 -15.42 14.97 -3.49
C ARG A 274 -14.67 14.98 -2.18
N ALA A 275 -15.30 15.46 -1.13
CA ALA A 275 -14.70 15.59 0.18
C ALA A 275 -15.61 15.05 1.28
N GLY A 276 -15.01 14.43 2.29
CA GLY A 276 -15.65 14.12 3.54
C GLY A 276 -14.88 14.79 4.67
N TYR A 277 -15.58 15.32 5.68
CA TYR A 277 -14.90 15.88 6.82
C TYR A 277 -15.59 15.53 8.14
N SER A 278 -14.81 15.61 9.21
CA SER A 278 -15.28 15.61 10.59
C SER A 278 -14.47 16.63 11.38
N ALA A 279 -15.14 17.38 12.26
CA ALA A 279 -14.51 18.43 13.03
C ALA A 279 -15.10 18.53 14.44
N VAL A 280 -14.25 18.92 15.39
CA VAL A 280 -14.59 19.14 16.78
C VAL A 280 -14.16 20.55 17.17
N SER A 281 -15.04 21.31 17.82
CA SER A 281 -14.79 22.71 18.17
C SER A 281 -13.87 22.87 19.39
N ASP A 282 -13.94 21.95 20.35
CA ASP A 282 -12.98 21.82 21.46
C ASP A 282 -12.58 20.36 21.58
N PHE A 283 -11.31 20.07 21.24
CA PHE A 283 -10.83 18.70 21.22
C PHE A 283 -10.56 18.13 22.62
N ALA A 284 -10.45 18.97 23.65
CA ALA A 284 -10.31 18.52 25.03
C ALA A 284 -11.59 17.86 25.56
N ASP A 285 -12.75 18.35 25.13
CA ASP A 285 -14.07 17.84 25.54
C ASP A 285 -14.58 16.71 24.62
N SER A 286 -13.77 16.35 23.59
CA SER A 286 -14.16 15.34 22.61
C SER A 286 -14.05 13.92 23.16
N THR A 287 -15.04 13.10 22.86
CA THR A 287 -15.00 11.64 23.10
C THR A 287 -14.26 10.86 22.01
N VAL A 288 -13.89 11.53 20.93
CA VAL A 288 -13.19 10.95 19.77
C VAL A 288 -11.73 11.30 19.80
N ASP A 289 -10.86 10.34 19.49
CA ASP A 289 -9.45 10.64 19.24
C ASP A 289 -9.21 11.12 17.79
N ALA A 290 -8.01 11.63 17.53
CA ALA A 290 -7.68 12.20 16.22
C ALA A 290 -7.66 11.16 15.08
N VAL A 291 -7.43 9.87 15.38
CA VAL A 291 -7.50 8.78 14.39
C VAL A 291 -8.96 8.44 14.08
N GLU A 292 -9.80 8.42 15.11
CA GLU A 292 -11.25 8.26 14.96
C GLU A 292 -11.84 9.40 14.12
N LEU A 293 -11.39 10.65 14.36
CA LEU A 293 -11.81 11.81 13.56
C LEU A 293 -11.47 11.62 12.07
N MET A 294 -10.30 11.04 11.76
CA MET A 294 -9.89 10.72 10.40
C MET A 294 -10.78 9.62 9.79
N LEU A 295 -11.11 8.58 10.56
CA LEU A 295 -12.00 7.50 10.10
C LEU A 295 -13.42 8.01 9.81
N ARG A 296 -13.93 8.93 10.64
CA ARG A 296 -15.22 9.60 10.43
C ARG A 296 -15.22 10.43 9.15
N ALA A 297 -14.15 11.20 8.88
CA ALA A 297 -14.01 11.97 7.64
C ALA A 297 -13.94 11.06 6.40
N ALA A 298 -13.21 9.94 6.48
CA ALA A 298 -13.17 8.94 5.40
C ALA A 298 -14.53 8.26 5.19
N THR A 299 -15.29 8.05 6.26
CA THR A 299 -16.66 7.53 6.16
C THR A 299 -17.59 8.55 5.49
N ALA A 300 -17.49 9.83 5.84
CA ALA A 300 -18.24 10.90 5.18
C ALA A 300 -17.92 10.95 3.68
N LEU A 301 -16.64 10.84 3.27
CA LEU A 301 -16.25 10.80 1.87
C LEU A 301 -16.96 9.70 1.09
N ARG A 302 -17.11 8.50 1.65
CA ARG A 302 -17.84 7.40 0.99
C ARG A 302 -19.31 7.70 0.75
N HIS A 303 -19.91 8.57 1.51
CA HIS A 303 -21.31 9.02 1.37
C HIS A 303 -21.43 10.28 0.53
N ALA A 304 -20.35 10.99 0.25
CA ALA A 304 -20.34 12.11 -0.68
C ALA A 304 -20.57 11.57 -2.10
N ARG A 305 -21.83 11.65 -2.57
CA ARG A 305 -22.19 11.19 -3.93
C ARG A 305 -21.78 12.24 -4.95
N PRO A 306 -21.30 11.84 -6.12
CA PRO A 306 -21.11 12.78 -7.23
C PRO A 306 -22.47 13.47 -7.52
N ALA A 307 -22.51 14.79 -7.40
CA ALA A 307 -23.68 15.54 -7.81
C ALA A 307 -23.71 15.59 -9.34
N GLU A 308 -24.87 15.35 -9.95
CA GLU A 308 -25.09 15.66 -11.35
C GLU A 308 -25.04 17.18 -11.48
N GLY A 309 -23.93 17.72 -12.01
CA GLY A 309 -23.75 19.17 -12.16
C GLY A 309 -22.35 19.65 -11.74
N LYS A 310 -22.20 20.97 -11.64
CA LYS A 310 -20.90 21.66 -11.40
C LYS A 310 -20.55 21.86 -9.93
N GLU A 311 -21.31 21.31 -8.99
CA GLU A 311 -21.12 21.60 -7.57
C GLU A 311 -20.17 20.61 -6.89
N LEU A 312 -19.32 21.14 -6.03
CA LEU A 312 -18.44 20.40 -5.14
C LEU A 312 -19.30 19.55 -4.19
N THR A 313 -19.03 18.24 -4.13
CA THR A 313 -19.76 17.34 -3.25
C THR A 313 -19.02 17.16 -1.93
N VAL A 314 -19.59 17.65 -0.87
CA VAL A 314 -19.03 17.57 0.49
C VAL A 314 -20.01 16.87 1.42
N ALA A 315 -19.51 15.95 2.24
CA ALA A 315 -20.28 15.33 3.30
C ALA A 315 -19.58 15.54 4.66
N ALA A 316 -20.38 15.78 5.68
CA ALA A 316 -19.93 15.90 7.06
C ALA A 316 -20.25 14.63 7.84
N PHE A 317 -19.39 14.26 8.78
CA PHE A 317 -19.69 13.31 9.83
C PHE A 317 -19.77 14.08 11.15
N ASP A 318 -20.96 14.15 11.74
CA ASP A 318 -21.21 14.71 13.06
C ASP A 318 -21.70 13.63 14.06
N ASP A 319 -22.06 14.01 15.27
CA ASP A 319 -22.52 13.07 16.30
C ASP A 319 -23.88 12.41 15.97
N VAL A 320 -24.59 12.88 14.96
CA VAL A 320 -25.87 12.34 14.48
C VAL A 320 -25.68 11.40 13.26
N GLY A 321 -24.49 11.43 12.64
CA GLY A 321 -24.12 10.61 11.49
C GLY A 321 -23.66 11.41 10.27
N VAL A 322 -23.75 10.82 9.07
CA VAL A 322 -23.29 11.48 7.83
C VAL A 322 -24.36 12.35 7.23
N ARG A 323 -24.01 13.60 6.91
CA ARG A 323 -24.86 14.56 6.21
C ARG A 323 -24.16 15.13 4.99
N THR A 324 -24.88 15.25 3.87
CA THR A 324 -24.40 15.99 2.71
C THR A 324 -24.51 17.49 2.99
N VAL A 325 -23.43 18.22 2.80
CA VAL A 325 -23.39 19.67 2.95
C VAL A 325 -23.55 20.26 1.56
N LYS A 326 -24.52 21.17 1.42
CA LYS A 326 -24.76 21.89 0.16
C LYS A 326 -23.86 23.10 0.07
#